data_9e5c0669e71b5d68d20808a7ce852414
#
_entry.id   9e5c0669e71b5d68d20808a7ce852414
#
_cell.length_a   1.000
_cell.length_b   1.000
_cell.length_c   1.000
_cell.angle_alpha   90.00
_cell.angle_beta   90.00
_cell.angle_gamma   90.00
#
_symmetry.space_group_name_H-M   'P 1'
#
loop_
_entity.id
_entity.type
_entity.pdbx_description
1 polymer ?
#
loop_
_entity_poly.entity_id
_entity_poly.type
_entity_poly.pdbx_seq_one_letter_code
_entity_poly.pdbx_strand_id
1 'polypeptide(L)'
;MVKNPRCLYHSDFLSFLSQSTDSVFGMLCDGYHGDTLTTTREAWKSEIEIMKSVLSALPDQTGQIIFEYDIPRLGKRIDVVLLYRGIVFCLEFKVGESKIFEADVDQVLDYALDLKNFHKFSQEKVIVPILVATKFSDHTTSVQMSVYDDRVVNPLVTGETSLLNTIVQVFNRFPNETAVNKDWIISPYAPTPTIVEAAKTLYENHSVENITRHEADQVSTDQTISYILDVIQKSKLNREKSICFVTGVPGAGKTL
;
A
#
# COMPACT_ATOMS: atom_id res chain seq x y z
N MET A 1 17.00 -12.49 -16.31
CA MET A 1 16.42 -11.19 -16.73
C MET A 1 16.38 -10.31 -15.49
N VAL A 2 17.06 -9.17 -15.52
CA VAL A 2 16.92 -8.15 -14.47
C VAL A 2 15.51 -7.60 -14.62
N LYS A 3 14.63 -7.84 -13.61
CA LYS A 3 13.29 -7.22 -13.61
C LYS A 3 13.50 -5.72 -13.43
N ASN A 4 13.00 -4.91 -14.37
CA ASN A 4 12.96 -3.47 -14.18
C ASN A 4 12.12 -3.14 -12.93
N PRO A 5 12.53 -2.16 -12.13
CA PRO A 5 11.73 -1.70 -11.00
C PRO A 5 10.36 -1.19 -11.50
N ARG A 6 9.32 -1.46 -10.71
CA ARG A 6 7.95 -1.02 -11.02
C ARG A 6 7.69 0.38 -10.46
N CYS A 7 8.53 1.34 -10.81
CA CYS A 7 8.41 2.72 -10.32
C CYS A 7 9.11 3.67 -11.27
N LEU A 8 8.83 4.94 -11.15
CA LEU A 8 9.53 5.97 -11.92
C LEU A 8 10.86 6.38 -11.27
N TYR A 9 10.93 6.37 -9.93
CA TYR A 9 12.13 6.71 -9.18
C TYR A 9 12.25 5.89 -7.90
N HIS A 10 13.46 5.48 -7.53
CA HIS A 10 13.76 4.90 -6.22
C HIS A 10 15.18 5.21 -5.77
N SER A 11 15.39 5.34 -4.47
CA SER A 11 16.70 5.59 -3.87
C SER A 11 16.70 5.24 -2.38
N ASP A 12 17.88 5.07 -1.80
CA ASP A 12 18.03 5.21 -0.35
C ASP A 12 17.87 6.67 0.09
N PHE A 13 17.61 6.89 1.38
CA PHE A 13 17.34 8.22 1.91
C PHE A 13 18.52 9.19 1.72
N LEU A 14 19.75 8.73 1.97
CA LEU A 14 20.94 9.59 1.84
C LEU A 14 21.15 10.05 0.40
N SER A 15 21.04 9.13 -0.55
CA SER A 15 21.16 9.45 -1.97
C SER A 15 20.04 10.38 -2.43
N PHE A 16 18.79 10.16 -1.99
CA PHE A 16 17.66 11.04 -2.31
C PHE A 16 17.85 12.46 -1.75
N LEU A 17 18.30 12.58 -0.51
CA LEU A 17 18.52 13.87 0.15
C LEU A 17 19.68 14.67 -0.51
N SER A 18 20.68 13.98 -1.04
CA SER A 18 21.82 14.60 -1.72
C SER A 18 21.49 15.16 -3.11
N GLN A 19 20.45 14.67 -3.76
CA GLN A 19 20.02 15.13 -5.09
C GLN A 19 19.18 16.42 -4.95
N SER A 20 19.20 17.28 -5.98
CA SER A 20 18.30 18.43 -6.02
C SER A 20 16.88 18.01 -6.36
N THR A 21 15.87 18.82 -5.98
CA THR A 21 14.47 18.61 -6.37
C THR A 21 14.33 18.48 -7.89
N ASP A 22 14.99 19.36 -8.65
CA ASP A 22 14.93 19.33 -10.12
C ASP A 22 15.57 18.07 -10.73
N SER A 23 16.62 17.52 -10.09
CA SER A 23 17.22 16.26 -10.55
C SER A 23 16.27 15.09 -10.39
N VAL A 24 15.64 14.94 -9.22
CA VAL A 24 14.64 13.88 -8.97
C VAL A 24 13.42 14.05 -9.88
N PHE A 25 12.95 15.29 -10.01
CA PHE A 25 11.84 15.63 -10.91
C PHE A 25 12.13 15.27 -12.37
N GLY A 26 13.35 15.56 -12.86
CA GLY A 26 13.78 15.17 -14.19
C GLY A 26 13.67 13.66 -14.41
N MET A 27 14.15 12.85 -13.45
CA MET A 27 14.06 11.39 -13.52
C MET A 27 12.61 10.89 -13.55
N LEU A 28 11.69 11.50 -12.78
CA LEU A 28 10.27 11.18 -12.83
C LEU A 28 9.67 11.47 -14.21
N CYS A 29 10.01 12.62 -14.79
CA CYS A 29 9.55 12.99 -16.13
C CYS A 29 10.09 12.06 -17.22
N ASP A 30 11.35 11.67 -17.14
CA ASP A 30 11.99 10.77 -18.12
C ASP A 30 11.41 9.35 -18.07
N GLY A 31 11.04 8.88 -16.87
CA GLY A 31 10.39 7.58 -16.67
C GLY A 31 8.91 7.53 -17.08
N TYR A 32 8.27 8.68 -17.24
CA TYR A 32 6.85 8.75 -17.54
C TYR A 32 6.59 8.85 -19.04
N HIS A 33 5.91 7.86 -19.61
CA HIS A 33 5.65 7.75 -21.06
C HIS A 33 4.25 8.27 -21.49
N GLY A 34 3.53 8.94 -20.59
CA GLY A 34 2.21 9.53 -20.89
C GLY A 34 2.25 11.06 -21.07
N ASP A 35 1.15 11.64 -21.49
CA ASP A 35 0.97 13.09 -21.50
C ASP A 35 0.90 13.60 -20.04
N THR A 36 1.96 14.27 -19.60
CA THR A 36 2.02 14.81 -18.24
C THR A 36 1.30 16.16 -18.20
N LEU A 37 0.17 16.22 -17.53
CA LEU A 37 -0.51 17.48 -17.24
C LEU A 37 0.37 18.38 -16.38
N THR A 38 0.25 19.70 -16.54
CA THR A 38 1.00 20.68 -15.73
C THR A 38 0.75 20.47 -14.22
N THR A 39 -0.49 20.12 -13.85
CA THR A 39 -0.89 19.82 -12.47
C THR A 39 -0.14 18.63 -11.88
N THR A 40 0.09 17.56 -12.64
CA THR A 40 0.87 16.39 -12.19
C THR A 40 2.33 16.77 -11.93
N ARG A 41 2.91 17.62 -12.79
CA ARG A 41 4.30 18.09 -12.63
C ARG A 41 4.48 18.96 -11.37
N GLU A 42 3.52 19.82 -11.09
CA GLU A 42 3.52 20.65 -9.88
C GLU A 42 3.35 19.80 -8.63
N ALA A 43 2.49 18.77 -8.69
CA ALA A 43 2.31 17.82 -7.60
C ALA A 43 3.62 17.10 -7.28
N TRP A 44 4.31 16.52 -8.26
CA TRP A 44 5.59 15.83 -8.06
C TRP A 44 6.66 16.71 -7.40
N LYS A 45 6.78 17.98 -7.81
CA LYS A 45 7.72 18.90 -7.17
C LYS A 45 7.39 19.12 -5.69
N SER A 46 6.11 19.35 -5.40
CA SER A 46 5.64 19.51 -4.02
C SER A 46 5.91 18.26 -3.18
N GLU A 47 5.58 17.07 -3.70
CA GLU A 47 5.82 15.79 -3.03
C GLU A 47 7.31 15.57 -2.72
N ILE A 48 8.21 15.84 -3.69
CA ILE A 48 9.65 15.74 -3.50
C ILE A 48 10.12 16.67 -2.38
N GLU A 49 9.67 17.93 -2.36
CA GLU A 49 10.05 18.91 -1.35
C GLU A 49 9.55 18.52 0.04
N ILE A 50 8.29 18.10 0.16
CA ILE A 50 7.70 17.59 1.40
C ILE A 50 8.52 16.40 1.90
N MET A 51 8.80 15.42 1.03
CA MET A 51 9.54 14.22 1.42
C MET A 51 10.98 14.52 1.81
N LYS A 52 11.65 15.47 1.16
CA LYS A 52 12.99 15.95 1.58
C LYS A 52 12.95 16.55 2.99
N SER A 53 11.96 17.40 3.27
CA SER A 53 11.77 18.00 4.59
C SER A 53 11.54 16.92 5.66
N VAL A 54 10.61 16.00 5.41
CA VAL A 54 10.27 14.91 6.33
C VAL A 54 11.47 14.00 6.59
N LEU A 55 12.14 13.52 5.54
CA LEU A 55 13.23 12.56 5.67
C LEU A 55 14.46 13.18 6.35
N SER A 56 14.76 14.46 6.09
CA SER A 56 15.88 15.16 6.75
C SER A 56 15.69 15.30 8.27
N ALA A 57 14.44 15.31 8.74
CA ALA A 57 14.07 15.43 10.15
C ALA A 57 13.87 14.10 10.87
N LEU A 58 13.95 12.96 10.17
CA LEU A 58 13.87 11.64 10.79
C LEU A 58 15.11 11.37 11.67
N PRO A 59 14.97 10.55 12.74
CA PRO A 59 16.06 10.24 13.66
C PRO A 59 17.27 9.55 13.00
N ASP A 60 17.05 8.81 11.94
CA ASP A 60 18.08 8.16 11.15
C ASP A 60 17.71 8.17 9.66
N GLN A 61 18.74 8.01 8.81
CA GLN A 61 18.60 8.06 7.35
C GLN A 61 18.66 6.66 6.72
N THR A 62 18.23 5.64 7.47
CA THR A 62 18.25 4.24 7.02
C THR A 62 16.90 3.84 6.43
N GLY A 63 16.72 4.00 5.14
CA GLY A 63 15.48 3.63 4.48
C GLY A 63 15.56 3.78 2.98
N GLN A 64 14.47 3.49 2.31
CA GLN A 64 14.31 3.67 0.87
C GLN A 64 13.04 4.49 0.60
N ILE A 65 13.11 5.35 -0.41
CA ILE A 65 11.98 6.09 -0.95
C ILE A 65 11.76 5.68 -2.41
N ILE A 66 10.51 5.51 -2.76
CA ILE A 66 10.07 5.07 -4.08
C ILE A 66 8.95 5.99 -4.51
N PHE A 67 9.05 6.59 -5.69
CA PHE A 67 7.98 7.42 -6.27
C PHE A 67 7.30 6.68 -7.41
N GLU A 68 5.99 6.87 -7.53
CA GLU A 68 5.15 6.35 -8.60
C GLU A 68 5.28 4.83 -8.74
N TYR A 69 5.06 4.13 -7.62
CA TYR A 69 5.12 2.67 -7.60
C TYR A 69 3.91 2.06 -8.30
N ASP A 70 4.14 1.33 -9.38
CA ASP A 70 3.10 0.73 -10.20
C ASP A 70 2.47 -0.51 -9.53
N ILE A 71 1.16 -0.50 -9.37
CA ILE A 71 0.35 -1.63 -8.93
C ILE A 71 -0.28 -2.27 -10.17
N PRO A 72 0.30 -3.36 -10.69
CA PRO A 72 -0.05 -3.89 -12.00
C PRO A 72 -1.52 -4.24 -12.15
N ARG A 73 -2.14 -4.65 -11.05
CA ARG A 73 -3.49 -5.14 -11.02
C ARG A 73 -4.54 -4.03 -11.04
N LEU A 74 -4.26 -2.93 -10.38
CA LEU A 74 -5.16 -1.79 -10.30
C LEU A 74 -5.00 -0.84 -11.49
N GLY A 75 -3.90 -0.96 -12.24
CA GLY A 75 -3.54 0.02 -13.26
C GLY A 75 -3.34 1.43 -12.68
N LYS A 76 -2.97 1.50 -11.41
CA LYS A 76 -2.73 2.70 -10.63
C LYS A 76 -1.33 2.69 -10.06
N ARG A 77 -0.86 3.82 -9.57
CA ARG A 77 0.42 3.97 -8.90
C ARG A 77 0.23 4.56 -7.51
N ILE A 78 1.10 4.15 -6.59
CA ILE A 78 1.22 4.79 -5.28
C ILE A 78 2.18 5.95 -5.46
N ASP A 79 1.78 7.15 -5.08
CA ASP A 79 2.60 8.36 -5.25
C ASP A 79 3.96 8.19 -4.57
N VAL A 80 3.97 7.80 -3.30
CA VAL A 80 5.22 7.54 -2.56
C VAL A 80 5.11 6.28 -1.69
N VAL A 81 6.12 5.41 -1.79
CA VAL A 81 6.32 4.32 -0.82
C VAL A 81 7.58 4.61 -0.02
N LEU A 82 7.49 4.56 1.30
CA LEU A 82 8.64 4.59 2.20
C LEU A 82 8.86 3.22 2.83
N LEU A 83 10.08 2.74 2.76
CA LEU A 83 10.54 1.56 3.51
C LEU A 83 11.42 2.06 4.64
N TYR A 84 10.85 2.13 5.85
CA TYR A 84 11.55 2.70 6.99
C TYR A 84 11.34 1.86 8.24
N ARG A 85 12.43 1.50 8.93
CA ARG A 85 12.42 0.70 10.17
C ARG A 85 11.55 -0.56 10.12
N GLY A 86 11.58 -1.27 9.00
CA GLY A 86 10.83 -2.52 8.82
C GLY A 86 9.37 -2.34 8.43
N ILE A 87 8.89 -1.12 8.32
CA ILE A 87 7.52 -0.75 8.00
C ILE A 87 7.43 -0.27 6.54
N VAL A 88 6.34 -0.61 5.87
CA VAL A 88 6.00 -0.14 4.53
C VAL A 88 4.93 0.93 4.64
N PHE A 89 5.26 2.17 4.32
CA PHE A 89 4.32 3.27 4.27
C PHE A 89 3.87 3.49 2.82
N CYS A 90 2.56 3.52 2.59
CA CYS A 90 1.94 3.86 1.32
C CYS A 90 1.35 5.26 1.45
N LEU A 91 1.91 6.25 0.76
CA LEU A 91 1.46 7.64 0.82
C LEU A 91 0.75 7.98 -0.49
N GLU A 92 -0.44 8.55 -0.36
CA GLU A 92 -1.20 9.17 -1.44
C GLU A 92 -1.29 10.66 -1.16
N PHE A 93 -0.91 11.50 -2.12
CA PHE A 93 -0.88 12.94 -1.98
C PHE A 93 -2.07 13.61 -2.68
N LYS A 94 -2.69 14.55 -1.98
CA LYS A 94 -3.69 15.47 -2.54
C LYS A 94 -3.15 16.89 -2.37
N VAL A 95 -2.30 17.27 -3.33
CA VAL A 95 -1.59 18.56 -3.30
C VAL A 95 -2.57 19.72 -3.47
N GLY A 96 -2.52 20.67 -2.54
CA GLY A 96 -3.41 21.84 -2.52
C GLY A 96 -4.77 21.59 -1.86
N GLU A 97 -5.10 20.35 -1.49
CA GLU A 97 -6.39 20.01 -0.87
C GLU A 97 -6.34 20.17 0.65
N SER A 98 -7.46 20.65 1.19
CA SER A 98 -7.71 20.78 2.64
C SER A 98 -8.86 19.89 3.11
N LYS A 99 -9.63 19.34 2.18
CA LYS A 99 -10.77 18.47 2.45
C LYS A 99 -10.38 17.01 2.21
N ILE A 100 -10.96 16.14 3.01
CA ILE A 100 -10.78 14.69 2.92
C ILE A 100 -12.04 14.09 2.32
N PHE A 101 -11.87 13.29 1.28
CA PHE A 101 -12.96 12.52 0.68
C PHE A 101 -12.77 11.03 1.01
N GLU A 102 -13.84 10.35 1.31
CA GLU A 102 -13.83 8.92 1.63
C GLU A 102 -13.21 8.08 0.50
N ALA A 103 -13.47 8.45 -0.75
CA ALA A 103 -12.87 7.79 -1.91
C ALA A 103 -11.33 7.87 -1.95
N ASP A 104 -10.72 8.94 -1.43
CA ASP A 104 -9.26 9.07 -1.34
C ASP A 104 -8.69 8.20 -0.21
N VAL A 105 -9.43 8.08 0.90
CA VAL A 105 -9.09 7.18 2.02
C VAL A 105 -9.19 5.72 1.57
N ASP A 106 -10.24 5.35 0.86
CA ASP A 106 -10.41 4.02 0.30
C ASP A 106 -9.32 3.70 -0.72
N GLN A 107 -8.93 4.67 -1.54
CA GLN A 107 -7.86 4.51 -2.54
C GLN A 107 -6.54 4.10 -1.88
N VAL A 108 -6.11 4.80 -0.84
CA VAL A 108 -4.82 4.49 -0.18
C VAL A 108 -4.90 3.17 0.61
N LEU A 109 -6.08 2.82 1.13
CA LEU A 109 -6.32 1.53 1.76
C LEU A 109 -6.22 0.38 0.74
N ASP A 110 -6.83 0.54 -0.43
CA ASP A 110 -6.76 -0.44 -1.52
C ASP A 110 -5.30 -0.73 -1.93
N TYR A 111 -4.45 0.29 -1.96
CA TYR A 111 -3.03 0.13 -2.23
C TYR A 111 -2.32 -0.72 -1.16
N ALA A 112 -2.59 -0.44 0.11
CA ALA A 112 -2.00 -1.20 1.22
C ALA A 112 -2.47 -2.66 1.21
N LEU A 113 -3.75 -2.90 0.95
CA LEU A 113 -4.32 -4.25 0.85
C LEU A 113 -3.78 -5.00 -0.38
N ASP A 114 -3.56 -4.31 -1.50
CA ASP A 114 -2.98 -4.92 -2.69
C ASP A 114 -1.53 -5.36 -2.44
N LEU A 115 -0.70 -4.48 -1.84
CA LEU A 115 0.65 -4.86 -1.42
C LEU A 115 0.65 -6.00 -0.40
N LYS A 116 -0.28 -5.99 0.54
CA LYS A 116 -0.39 -7.03 1.56
C LYS A 116 -0.66 -8.40 0.96
N ASN A 117 -1.59 -8.46 0.03
CA ASN A 117 -2.07 -9.72 -0.51
C ASN A 117 -1.20 -10.27 -1.66
N PHE A 118 -0.56 -9.40 -2.44
CA PHE A 118 0.05 -9.81 -3.71
C PHE A 118 1.55 -9.50 -3.83
N HIS A 119 2.10 -8.61 -3.01
CA HIS A 119 3.52 -8.28 -3.03
C HIS A 119 4.28 -9.10 -2.00
N LYS A 120 5.03 -10.12 -2.44
CA LYS A 120 5.64 -11.14 -1.57
C LYS A 120 6.43 -10.57 -0.38
N PHE A 121 7.24 -9.52 -0.58
CA PHE A 121 8.06 -8.97 0.50
C PHE A 121 7.31 -8.00 1.42
N SER A 122 6.03 -7.76 1.17
CA SER A 122 5.13 -6.98 2.04
C SER A 122 4.21 -7.83 2.91
N GLN A 123 4.03 -9.11 2.57
CA GLN A 123 3.04 -9.98 3.23
C GLN A 123 3.22 -10.05 4.75
N GLU A 124 4.49 -10.12 5.23
CA GLU A 124 4.81 -10.22 6.66
C GLU A 124 5.10 -8.84 7.29
N LYS A 125 4.94 -7.74 6.55
CA LYS A 125 5.26 -6.40 7.04
C LYS A 125 4.04 -5.69 7.59
N VAL A 126 4.27 -4.75 8.49
CA VAL A 126 3.28 -3.72 8.82
C VAL A 126 3.19 -2.79 7.63
N ILE A 127 1.98 -2.60 7.13
CA ILE A 127 1.71 -1.68 6.02
C ILE A 127 0.83 -0.55 6.54
N VAL A 128 1.22 0.68 6.22
CA VAL A 128 0.59 1.89 6.74
C VAL A 128 0.13 2.75 5.58
N PRO A 129 -1.17 2.74 5.26
CA PRO A 129 -1.75 3.67 4.31
C PRO A 129 -1.86 5.08 4.92
N ILE A 130 -1.34 6.09 4.23
CA ILE A 130 -1.39 7.49 4.66
C ILE A 130 -1.91 8.35 3.51
N LEU A 131 -3.03 9.04 3.74
CA LEU A 131 -3.53 10.09 2.87
C LEU A 131 -2.95 11.43 3.34
N VAL A 132 -2.21 12.11 2.45
CA VAL A 132 -1.58 13.40 2.71
C VAL A 132 -2.31 14.49 1.94
N ALA A 133 -3.25 15.18 2.57
CA ALA A 133 -3.86 16.38 2.00
C ALA A 133 -3.08 17.62 2.47
N THR A 134 -2.30 18.23 1.57
CA THR A 134 -1.20 19.13 1.97
C THR A 134 -1.65 20.37 2.77
N LYS A 135 -2.90 20.83 2.60
CA LYS A 135 -3.49 21.94 3.35
C LYS A 135 -4.41 21.51 4.50
N PHE A 136 -4.46 20.21 4.80
CA PHE A 136 -5.24 19.70 5.92
C PHE A 136 -4.56 20.04 7.24
N SER A 137 -5.31 20.58 8.19
CA SER A 137 -4.77 21.13 9.46
C SER A 137 -5.16 20.34 10.71
N ASP A 138 -5.89 19.25 10.58
CA ASP A 138 -6.24 18.41 11.73
C ASP A 138 -5.05 17.55 12.15
N HIS A 139 -4.85 17.40 13.46
CA HIS A 139 -3.69 16.74 14.06
C HIS A 139 -4.03 15.45 14.82
N THR A 140 -5.28 15.00 14.72
CA THR A 140 -5.76 13.84 15.49
C THR A 140 -5.48 12.55 14.74
N THR A 141 -4.22 12.12 14.75
CA THR A 141 -3.84 10.83 14.15
C THR A 141 -3.82 9.75 15.21
N SER A 142 -4.76 8.82 15.18
CA SER A 142 -4.77 7.62 16.02
C SER A 142 -4.28 6.42 15.21
N VAL A 143 -3.12 5.87 15.58
CA VAL A 143 -2.56 4.69 14.94
C VAL A 143 -3.26 3.44 15.47
N GLN A 144 -4.19 2.88 14.71
CA GLN A 144 -4.94 1.69 15.05
C GLN A 144 -4.75 0.61 13.97
N MET A 145 -4.59 -0.64 14.40
CA MET A 145 -4.59 -1.77 13.48
C MET A 145 -5.99 -2.00 12.92
N SER A 146 -6.05 -2.57 11.72
CA SER A 146 -7.31 -3.03 11.16
C SER A 146 -7.93 -4.11 12.06
N VAL A 147 -9.23 -4.27 11.96
CA VAL A 147 -9.98 -5.30 12.71
C VAL A 147 -9.65 -6.73 12.25
N TYR A 148 -8.96 -6.88 11.13
CA TYR A 148 -8.67 -8.17 10.50
C TYR A 148 -7.34 -8.80 10.94
N ASP A 149 -6.58 -8.14 11.82
CA ASP A 149 -5.25 -8.59 12.29
C ASP A 149 -4.26 -8.99 11.18
N ASP A 150 -4.40 -8.31 10.05
CA ASP A 150 -3.63 -8.55 8.82
C ASP A 150 -2.35 -7.71 8.74
N ARG A 151 -1.96 -7.05 9.85
CA ARG A 151 -0.82 -6.12 9.95
C ARG A 151 -0.94 -4.90 9.01
N VAL A 152 -2.13 -4.56 8.57
CA VAL A 152 -2.44 -3.31 7.90
C VAL A 152 -3.01 -2.34 8.93
N VAL A 153 -2.46 -1.13 8.97
CA VAL A 153 -2.96 -0.05 9.83
C VAL A 153 -4.19 0.57 9.18
N ASN A 154 -5.18 0.98 9.97
CA ASN A 154 -6.28 1.77 9.43
C ASN A 154 -5.72 3.03 8.73
N PRO A 155 -6.32 3.49 7.63
CA PRO A 155 -5.83 4.66 6.92
C PRO A 155 -5.62 5.85 7.85
N LEU A 156 -4.45 6.44 7.77
CA LEU A 156 -4.11 7.66 8.49
C LEU A 156 -4.29 8.85 7.56
N VAL A 157 -4.85 9.94 8.09
CA VAL A 157 -5.03 11.19 7.34
C VAL A 157 -4.18 12.26 7.99
N THR A 158 -3.40 12.99 7.19
CA THR A 158 -2.49 14.01 7.69
C THR A 158 -2.33 15.17 6.71
N GLY A 159 -1.91 16.31 7.20
CA GLY A 159 -1.42 17.41 6.38
C GLY A 159 0.11 17.35 6.23
N GLU A 160 0.65 18.23 5.38
CA GLU A 160 2.10 18.35 5.15
C GLU A 160 2.87 18.57 6.46
N THR A 161 2.43 19.48 7.30
CA THR A 161 3.11 19.88 8.55
C THR A 161 3.10 18.78 9.62
N SER A 162 2.17 17.85 9.55
CA SER A 162 1.98 16.78 10.53
C SER A 162 2.52 15.43 10.06
N LEU A 163 2.93 15.30 8.79
CA LEU A 163 3.37 14.03 8.19
C LEU A 163 4.57 13.43 8.95
N LEU A 164 5.57 14.22 9.30
CA LEU A 164 6.71 13.76 10.09
C LEU A 164 6.25 13.14 11.41
N ASN A 165 5.39 13.86 12.15
CA ASN A 165 4.89 13.37 13.43
C ASN A 165 4.07 12.08 13.28
N THR A 166 3.26 11.98 12.22
CA THR A 166 2.50 10.77 11.88
C THR A 166 3.44 9.57 11.67
N ILE A 167 4.49 9.73 10.87
CA ILE A 167 5.49 8.66 10.64
C ILE A 167 6.19 8.28 11.95
N VAL A 168 6.58 9.28 12.78
CA VAL A 168 7.22 9.05 14.08
C VAL A 168 6.29 8.27 15.03
N GLN A 169 5.03 8.61 15.12
CA GLN A 169 4.06 7.88 15.95
C GLN A 169 3.92 6.42 15.50
N VAL A 170 3.91 6.17 14.20
CA VAL A 170 3.82 4.81 13.65
C VAL A 170 5.03 3.98 14.06
N PHE A 171 6.25 4.42 13.80
CA PHE A 171 7.41 3.59 14.15
C PHE A 171 7.62 3.45 15.67
N ASN A 172 7.18 4.39 16.49
CA ASN A 172 7.16 4.24 17.95
C ASN A 172 6.14 3.19 18.40
N ARG A 173 5.05 3.01 17.64
CA ARG A 173 4.03 1.97 17.90
C ARG A 173 4.53 0.58 17.52
N PHE A 174 5.44 0.47 16.52
CA PHE A 174 5.99 -0.78 16.01
C PHE A 174 7.53 -0.79 16.07
N PRO A 175 8.15 -0.77 17.27
CA PRO A 175 9.58 -0.53 17.42
C PRO A 175 10.46 -1.73 17.03
N ASN A 176 9.89 -2.92 16.91
CA ASN A 176 10.63 -4.18 16.75
C ASN A 176 10.40 -4.84 15.38
N GLU A 177 10.04 -4.08 14.36
CA GLU A 177 9.84 -4.63 13.03
C GLU A 177 11.18 -5.04 12.39
N THR A 178 11.19 -6.20 11.76
CA THR A 178 12.36 -6.68 11.03
C THR A 178 12.57 -5.84 9.76
N ALA A 179 13.82 -5.59 9.40
CA ALA A 179 14.14 -4.79 8.20
C ALA A 179 13.40 -5.29 6.94
N VAL A 180 12.98 -4.35 6.10
CA VAL A 180 12.41 -4.69 4.79
C VAL A 180 13.52 -5.24 3.91
N ASN A 181 13.19 -6.23 3.07
CA ASN A 181 14.14 -6.79 2.12
C ASN A 181 14.68 -5.69 1.20
N LYS A 182 16.01 -5.67 0.97
CA LYS A 182 16.66 -4.70 0.07
C LYS A 182 16.13 -4.76 -1.35
N ASP A 183 15.69 -5.94 -1.76
CA ASP A 183 15.13 -6.19 -3.09
C ASP A 183 13.60 -6.00 -3.14
N TRP A 184 13.03 -5.26 -2.18
CA TRP A 184 11.58 -5.04 -2.09
C TRP A 184 10.99 -4.56 -3.42
N ILE A 185 11.66 -3.65 -4.08
CA ILE A 185 11.20 -3.03 -5.33
C ILE A 185 11.07 -4.01 -6.52
N ILE A 186 11.83 -5.10 -6.50
CA ILE A 186 11.80 -6.16 -7.51
C ILE A 186 11.10 -7.43 -7.01
N SER A 187 10.42 -7.34 -5.88
CA SER A 187 9.70 -8.44 -5.27
C SER A 187 8.76 -9.13 -6.27
N PRO A 188 8.61 -10.44 -6.19
CA PRO A 188 7.55 -11.11 -6.90
C PRO A 188 6.20 -10.50 -6.53
N TYR A 189 5.43 -10.18 -7.55
CA TYR A 189 4.05 -9.74 -7.44
C TYR A 189 3.20 -10.83 -8.10
N ALA A 190 2.35 -11.48 -7.32
CA ALA A 190 1.59 -12.63 -7.75
C ALA A 190 0.09 -12.40 -7.50
N PRO A 191 -0.54 -11.51 -8.27
CA PRO A 191 -1.98 -11.38 -8.22
C PRO A 191 -2.61 -12.68 -8.73
N THR A 192 -3.75 -13.04 -8.17
CA THR A 192 -4.54 -14.13 -8.73
C THR A 192 -4.87 -13.81 -10.19
N PRO A 193 -4.69 -14.73 -11.13
CA PRO A 193 -5.01 -14.51 -12.52
C PRO A 193 -6.44 -13.98 -12.67
N THR A 194 -6.63 -13.02 -13.56
CA THR A 194 -7.99 -12.60 -13.94
C THR A 194 -8.73 -13.78 -14.58
N ILE A 195 -10.05 -13.75 -14.64
CA ILE A 195 -10.85 -14.79 -15.31
C ILE A 195 -10.35 -15.02 -16.73
N VAL A 196 -9.92 -13.97 -17.43
CA VAL A 196 -9.39 -14.06 -18.81
C VAL A 196 -8.04 -14.77 -18.82
N GLU A 197 -7.12 -14.41 -17.90
CA GLU A 197 -5.81 -15.05 -17.78
C GLU A 197 -5.94 -16.51 -17.33
N ALA A 198 -6.85 -16.77 -16.38
CA ALA A 198 -7.17 -18.12 -15.94
C ALA A 198 -7.74 -18.96 -17.09
N ALA A 199 -8.69 -18.43 -17.87
CA ALA A 199 -9.23 -19.08 -19.03
C ALA A 199 -8.16 -19.33 -20.11
N LYS A 200 -7.29 -18.35 -20.37
CA LYS A 200 -6.16 -18.49 -21.31
C LYS A 200 -5.19 -19.57 -20.88
N THR A 201 -4.82 -19.63 -19.60
CA THR A 201 -3.94 -20.66 -19.03
C THR A 201 -4.58 -22.05 -19.13
N LEU A 202 -5.88 -22.17 -18.90
CA LEU A 202 -6.64 -23.41 -19.10
C LEU A 202 -6.59 -23.88 -20.56
N TYR A 203 -6.76 -22.95 -21.49
CA TYR A 203 -6.71 -23.25 -22.92
C TYR A 203 -5.30 -23.68 -23.38
N GLU A 204 -4.26 -23.02 -22.90
CA GLU A 204 -2.88 -23.26 -23.32
C GLU A 204 -2.27 -24.54 -22.69
N ASN A 205 -2.60 -24.85 -21.44
CA ASN A 205 -1.90 -25.88 -20.67
C ASN A 205 -2.76 -27.07 -20.24
N HIS A 206 -4.06 -27.08 -20.55
CA HIS A 206 -5.02 -28.13 -20.11
C HIS A 206 -4.94 -28.48 -18.60
N SER A 207 -4.45 -27.55 -17.77
CA SER A 207 -4.19 -27.77 -16.35
C SER A 207 -4.74 -26.64 -15.50
N VAL A 208 -5.49 -27.03 -14.46
CA VAL A 208 -6.11 -26.13 -13.48
C VAL A 208 -5.16 -25.85 -12.29
N GLU A 209 -4.02 -26.52 -12.21
CA GLU A 209 -3.15 -26.49 -11.03
C GLU A 209 -2.59 -25.10 -10.70
N ASN A 210 -2.36 -24.26 -11.71
CA ASN A 210 -1.88 -22.89 -11.50
C ASN A 210 -2.97 -21.89 -11.09
N ILE A 211 -4.24 -22.27 -11.19
CA ILE A 211 -5.38 -21.41 -10.82
C ILE A 211 -5.77 -21.64 -9.36
N THR A 212 -5.54 -22.86 -8.84
CA THR A 212 -5.99 -23.27 -7.51
C THR A 212 -4.95 -23.11 -6.41
N ARG A 213 -3.70 -22.76 -6.74
CA ARG A 213 -2.58 -22.71 -5.78
C ARG A 213 -1.98 -21.33 -5.56
N HIS A 214 -2.76 -20.28 -5.55
CA HIS A 214 -2.43 -19.19 -4.66
C HIS A 214 -3.21 -19.46 -3.38
N GLU A 215 -2.50 -20.01 -2.41
CA GLU A 215 -2.96 -20.09 -1.05
C GLU A 215 -3.43 -18.68 -0.64
N ALA A 216 -4.73 -18.42 -0.82
CA ALA A 216 -5.40 -17.48 0.06
C ALA A 216 -4.96 -17.95 1.43
N ASP A 217 -4.29 -17.10 2.20
CA ASP A 217 -3.65 -17.48 3.43
C ASP A 217 -4.65 -18.36 4.19
N GLN A 218 -4.30 -19.62 4.36
CA GLN A 218 -5.21 -20.64 4.90
C GLN A 218 -5.73 -20.16 6.26
N VAL A 219 -4.89 -19.37 6.96
CA VAL A 219 -5.18 -18.70 8.21
C VAL A 219 -6.33 -17.68 8.06
N SER A 220 -6.32 -16.86 7.02
CA SER A 220 -7.36 -15.85 6.79
C SER A 220 -8.70 -16.48 6.39
N THR A 221 -8.64 -17.56 5.61
CA THR A 221 -9.83 -18.33 5.22
C THR A 221 -10.42 -19.05 6.44
N ASP A 222 -9.60 -19.69 7.26
CA ASP A 222 -10.03 -20.40 8.48
C ASP A 222 -10.61 -19.42 9.51
N GLN A 223 -10.03 -18.25 9.67
CA GLN A 223 -10.58 -17.18 10.53
C GLN A 223 -11.96 -16.70 10.05
N THR A 224 -12.11 -16.50 8.73
CA THR A 224 -13.38 -16.08 8.13
C THR A 224 -14.46 -17.15 8.34
N ILE A 225 -14.12 -18.41 8.12
CA ILE A 225 -15.03 -19.55 8.35
C ILE A 225 -15.42 -19.63 9.81
N SER A 226 -14.46 -19.52 10.73
CA SER A 226 -14.70 -19.56 12.18
C SER A 226 -15.65 -18.45 12.61
N TYR A 227 -15.44 -17.22 12.10
CA TYR A 227 -16.31 -16.09 12.39
C TYR A 227 -17.75 -16.30 11.88
N ILE A 228 -17.91 -16.80 10.64
CA ILE A 228 -19.23 -17.10 10.07
C ILE A 228 -19.97 -18.16 10.92
N LEU A 229 -19.26 -19.20 11.34
CA LEU A 229 -19.84 -20.26 12.21
C LEU A 229 -20.28 -19.69 13.56
N ASP A 230 -19.48 -18.79 14.15
CA ASP A 230 -19.83 -18.12 15.42
C ASP A 230 -21.09 -17.24 15.26
N VAL A 231 -21.19 -16.47 14.17
CA VAL A 231 -22.40 -15.68 13.85
C VAL A 231 -23.62 -16.59 13.70
N ILE A 232 -23.50 -17.74 13.02
CA ILE A 232 -24.59 -18.71 12.86
C ILE A 232 -25.03 -19.26 14.22
N GLN A 233 -24.08 -19.63 15.08
CA GLN A 233 -24.39 -20.16 16.41
C GLN A 233 -25.07 -19.12 17.30
N LYS A 234 -24.55 -17.90 17.34
CA LYS A 234 -25.16 -16.79 18.10
C LYS A 234 -26.57 -16.47 17.61
N SER A 235 -26.77 -16.41 16.30
CA SER A 235 -28.10 -16.17 15.73
C SER A 235 -29.11 -17.25 16.10
N LYS A 236 -28.71 -18.53 16.12
CA LYS A 236 -29.55 -19.64 16.55
C LYS A 236 -29.89 -19.56 18.04
N LEU A 237 -28.91 -19.26 18.89
CA LEU A 237 -29.10 -19.13 20.34
C LEU A 237 -30.05 -17.99 20.69
N ASN A 238 -29.86 -16.84 20.05
CA ASN A 238 -30.62 -15.62 20.30
C ASN A 238 -31.98 -15.59 19.54
N ARG A 239 -32.22 -16.55 18.64
CA ARG A 239 -33.38 -16.57 17.72
C ARG A 239 -33.47 -15.30 16.87
N GLU A 240 -32.33 -14.79 16.44
CA GLU A 240 -32.20 -13.60 15.62
C GLU A 240 -31.91 -13.96 14.16
N LYS A 241 -32.29 -13.06 13.25
CA LYS A 241 -31.88 -13.14 11.83
C LYS A 241 -30.64 -12.29 11.65
N SER A 242 -29.59 -12.88 11.12
CA SER A 242 -28.33 -12.18 10.82
C SER A 242 -28.01 -12.24 9.34
N ILE A 243 -27.40 -11.19 8.82
CA ILE A 243 -26.83 -11.12 7.47
C ILE A 243 -25.34 -10.93 7.65
N CYS A 244 -24.54 -11.80 7.03
CA CYS A 244 -23.09 -11.68 7.02
C CYS A 244 -22.64 -11.29 5.62
N PHE A 245 -21.91 -10.17 5.50
CA PHE A 245 -21.29 -9.73 4.25
C PHE A 245 -19.81 -10.11 4.30
N VAL A 246 -19.39 -10.96 3.35
CA VAL A 246 -17.99 -11.30 3.18
C VAL A 246 -17.40 -10.39 2.11
N THR A 247 -16.53 -9.49 2.51
CA THR A 247 -15.82 -8.60 1.60
C THR A 247 -14.37 -9.06 1.46
N GLY A 248 -13.73 -8.72 0.39
CA GLY A 248 -12.32 -9.01 0.16
C GLY A 248 -11.90 -8.51 -1.22
N VAL A 249 -10.62 -8.30 -1.37
CA VAL A 249 -10.05 -7.90 -2.67
C VAL A 249 -10.39 -8.93 -3.76
N PRO A 250 -10.50 -8.53 -5.02
CA PRO A 250 -10.69 -9.46 -6.12
C PRO A 250 -9.59 -10.53 -6.11
N GLY A 251 -9.95 -11.80 -6.20
CA GLY A 251 -9.01 -12.91 -6.14
C GLY A 251 -8.70 -13.48 -4.74
N ALA A 252 -9.28 -12.94 -3.67
CA ALA A 252 -9.12 -13.44 -2.30
C ALA A 252 -9.97 -14.69 -1.99
N GLY A 253 -10.37 -15.48 -3.00
CA GLY A 253 -11.09 -16.75 -2.79
C GLY A 253 -12.53 -16.61 -2.27
N LYS A 254 -13.19 -15.46 -2.44
CA LYS A 254 -14.58 -15.25 -1.99
C LYS A 254 -15.60 -16.18 -2.65
N THR A 255 -15.27 -16.67 -3.82
CA THR A 255 -16.12 -17.56 -4.61
C THR A 255 -15.31 -18.81 -4.96
N LEU A 256 -15.61 -19.88 -4.32
CA LEU A 256 -15.25 -21.23 -4.74
C LEU A 256 -16.47 -21.87 -5.39
#